data_1c3f7b1429c9aab5b4b559107cb59c54
#
_entry.id   1c3f7b1429c9aab5b4b559107cb59c54
#
_cell.length_a   1.000
_cell.length_b   1.000
_cell.length_c   1.000
_cell.angle_alpha   90.00
_cell.angle_beta   90.00
_cell.angle_gamma   90.00
#
_symmetry.space_group_name_H-M   'P 1'
#
loop_
_entity.id
_entity.type
_entity.pdbx_description
1 polymer ?
#
loop_
_entity_poly.entity_id
_entity_poly.type
_entity_poly.pdbx_seq_one_letter_code
_entity_poly.pdbx_strand_id
1 'polypeptide(L)'
;MLLQDILAAKRDGQALSSEAIRQFVMAIADDSAGQEQIGAFAMATYLNGMTLDETVALTEATRDSGSVLDYRQLDLPGPILDKHSTGGVGDPVSLILGPWLAACGAHVPMISGRGLGHTGGTLDKLEAIAGYDVTPRRTTFERLLKDVGVAIVGQSGDLAPADKRLYAVRDVTATVASLPLIVASILGKKLAENLDALVMDVKIGNGAFMTSDDETRTLAATIADVARRAGTPTTAVLSDMNQTLAESAGNAIEVRECLAIMRGERRDSRLLTLTRRLAVEALLAGRLATSREDAERQLEARLASGDVAERFERMVAGLGGPTDLLENAGALPAPAPVIQDVLAEHPGRVARQDVKALGMAVVELGGGRRRAGDAIDHRVGLDAIAAIGQTVDRHTTLARIHAASQADADRRAARVREA
;
A
#
# COMPACT_ATOMS: atom_id res chain seq x y z
N MET A 1 -29.71 -17.75 13.58
CA MET A 1 -28.79 -18.61 14.39
C MET A 1 -28.22 -17.75 15.52
N LEU A 2 -27.97 -18.30 16.71
CA LEU A 2 -27.28 -17.52 17.75
C LEU A 2 -25.81 -17.35 17.36
N LEU A 3 -25.17 -16.23 17.75
CA LEU A 3 -23.74 -16.04 17.49
C LEU A 3 -22.88 -17.15 18.12
N GLN A 4 -23.30 -17.65 19.29
CA GLN A 4 -22.66 -18.77 19.98
C GLN A 4 -22.69 -20.07 19.15
N ASP A 5 -23.74 -20.32 18.40
CA ASP A 5 -23.85 -21.51 17.54
C ASP A 5 -22.86 -21.41 16.37
N ILE A 6 -22.70 -20.21 15.79
CA ILE A 6 -21.72 -19.93 14.74
C ILE A 6 -20.29 -20.15 15.24
N LEU A 7 -20.00 -19.64 16.44
CA LEU A 7 -18.70 -19.82 17.08
C LEU A 7 -18.42 -21.29 17.39
N ALA A 8 -19.41 -22.02 17.91
CA ALA A 8 -19.27 -23.45 18.21
C ALA A 8 -18.98 -24.26 16.93
N ALA A 9 -19.74 -24.02 15.87
CA ALA A 9 -19.50 -24.69 14.58
C ALA A 9 -18.09 -24.42 14.05
N LYS A 10 -17.60 -23.16 14.10
CA LYS A 10 -16.25 -22.84 13.64
C LYS A 10 -15.17 -23.40 14.53
N ARG A 11 -15.38 -23.38 15.86
CA ARG A 11 -14.48 -24.01 16.84
C ARG A 11 -14.30 -25.50 16.57
N ASP A 12 -15.38 -26.17 16.21
CA ASP A 12 -15.41 -27.61 15.98
C ASP A 12 -14.97 -27.99 14.55
N GLY A 13 -14.41 -27.05 13.79
CA GLY A 13 -13.86 -27.26 12.45
C GLY A 13 -14.93 -27.41 11.36
N GLN A 14 -16.19 -27.07 11.64
CA GLN A 14 -17.25 -27.13 10.63
C GLN A 14 -17.18 -25.92 9.68
N ALA A 15 -17.49 -26.14 8.42
CA ALA A 15 -17.68 -25.06 7.46
C ALA A 15 -18.94 -24.26 7.77
N LEU A 16 -18.83 -22.94 7.77
CA LEU A 16 -19.95 -22.03 7.99
C LEU A 16 -20.68 -21.73 6.68
N SER A 17 -22.00 -21.63 6.75
CA SER A 17 -22.78 -21.13 5.61
C SER A 17 -22.53 -19.64 5.38
N SER A 18 -22.72 -19.17 4.14
CA SER A 18 -22.60 -17.74 3.80
C SER A 18 -23.53 -16.87 4.64
N GLU A 19 -24.74 -17.37 4.97
CA GLU A 19 -25.67 -16.66 5.83
C GLU A 19 -25.19 -16.52 7.27
N ALA A 20 -24.59 -17.58 7.85
CA ALA A 20 -24.00 -17.54 9.20
C ALA A 20 -22.83 -16.54 9.26
N ILE A 21 -21.97 -16.53 8.23
CA ILE A 21 -20.86 -15.58 8.12
C ILE A 21 -21.40 -14.16 8.01
N ARG A 22 -22.36 -13.90 7.13
CA ARG A 22 -23.00 -12.59 6.99
C ARG A 22 -23.60 -12.11 8.30
N GLN A 23 -24.35 -12.96 8.99
CA GLN A 23 -24.95 -12.64 10.28
C GLN A 23 -23.88 -12.24 11.30
N PHE A 24 -22.77 -12.98 11.38
CA PHE A 24 -21.70 -12.68 12.33
C PHE A 24 -20.98 -11.36 11.97
N VAL A 25 -20.69 -11.12 10.70
CA VAL A 25 -20.03 -9.88 10.24
C VAL A 25 -20.93 -8.67 10.47
N MET A 26 -22.24 -8.77 10.23
CA MET A 26 -23.17 -7.69 10.54
C MET A 26 -23.25 -7.39 12.03
N ALA A 27 -23.21 -8.43 12.88
CA ALA A 27 -23.13 -8.26 14.33
C ALA A 27 -21.81 -7.59 14.78
N ILE A 28 -20.72 -7.78 14.04
CA ILE A 28 -19.49 -6.99 14.26
C ILE A 28 -19.74 -5.52 13.88
N ALA A 29 -20.39 -5.24 12.76
CA ALA A 29 -20.57 -3.89 12.24
C ALA A 29 -21.50 -3.04 13.11
N ASP A 30 -22.56 -3.62 13.66
CA ASP A 30 -23.61 -2.95 14.45
C ASP A 30 -23.37 -2.99 15.98
N ASP A 31 -22.18 -3.41 16.43
CA ASP A 31 -21.77 -3.53 17.85
C ASP A 31 -22.54 -4.60 18.67
N SER A 32 -23.34 -5.45 18.05
CA SER A 32 -24.06 -6.53 18.78
C SER A 32 -23.17 -7.74 19.11
N ALA A 33 -22.04 -7.92 18.40
CA ALA A 33 -20.99 -8.87 18.80
C ALA A 33 -19.99 -8.21 19.74
N GLY A 34 -19.80 -8.81 20.93
CA GLY A 34 -18.76 -8.39 21.89
C GLY A 34 -17.34 -8.71 21.41
N GLN A 35 -16.35 -8.00 21.96
CA GLN A 35 -14.94 -8.24 21.60
C GLN A 35 -14.49 -9.66 21.86
N GLU A 36 -15.04 -10.31 22.91
CA GLU A 36 -14.78 -11.70 23.27
C GLU A 36 -15.26 -12.67 22.19
N GLN A 37 -16.44 -12.38 21.60
CA GLN A 37 -16.99 -13.17 20.50
C GLN A 37 -16.19 -12.96 19.22
N ILE A 38 -15.78 -11.74 18.92
CA ILE A 38 -14.92 -11.41 17.77
C ILE A 38 -13.56 -12.11 17.94
N GLY A 39 -12.97 -12.07 19.14
CA GLY A 39 -11.72 -12.76 19.43
C GLY A 39 -11.83 -14.29 19.29
N ALA A 40 -12.93 -14.88 19.78
CA ALA A 40 -13.20 -16.30 19.64
C ALA A 40 -13.36 -16.71 18.16
N PHE A 41 -14.07 -15.93 17.36
CA PHE A 41 -14.21 -16.15 15.91
C PHE A 41 -12.85 -16.06 15.20
N ALA A 42 -12.08 -15.02 15.49
CA ALA A 42 -10.75 -14.83 14.91
C ALA A 42 -9.81 -15.99 15.25
N MET A 43 -9.80 -16.45 16.49
CA MET A 43 -8.97 -17.58 16.93
C MET A 43 -9.46 -18.90 16.34
N ALA A 44 -10.76 -19.19 16.34
CA ALA A 44 -11.31 -20.39 15.70
C ALA A 44 -10.97 -20.43 14.20
N THR A 45 -11.06 -19.28 13.52
CA THR A 45 -10.67 -19.14 12.11
C THR A 45 -9.17 -19.32 11.92
N TYR A 46 -8.35 -18.80 12.81
CA TYR A 46 -6.89 -18.96 12.76
C TYR A 46 -6.48 -20.43 12.87
N LEU A 47 -7.10 -21.18 13.78
CA LEU A 47 -6.76 -22.58 14.06
C LEU A 47 -7.33 -23.56 13.02
N ASN A 48 -8.55 -23.34 12.53
CA ASN A 48 -9.27 -24.28 11.65
C ASN A 48 -9.29 -23.83 10.18
N GLY A 49 -8.80 -22.63 9.88
CA GLY A 49 -8.87 -22.05 8.53
C GLY A 49 -10.31 -21.77 8.06
N MET A 50 -10.46 -21.43 6.82
CA MET A 50 -11.72 -21.31 6.07
C MET A 50 -11.57 -21.93 4.69
N THR A 51 -12.63 -22.49 4.17
CA THR A 51 -12.71 -22.86 2.75
C THR A 51 -12.67 -21.61 1.87
N LEU A 52 -12.45 -21.80 0.58
CA LEU A 52 -12.49 -20.68 -0.36
C LEU A 52 -13.87 -20.02 -0.39
N ASP A 53 -14.95 -20.79 -0.33
CA ASP A 53 -16.32 -20.27 -0.32
C ASP A 53 -16.64 -19.49 0.98
N GLU A 54 -16.19 -19.97 2.14
CA GLU A 54 -16.26 -19.19 3.39
C GLU A 54 -15.49 -17.88 3.30
N THR A 55 -14.29 -17.89 2.68
CA THR A 55 -13.46 -16.69 2.54
C THR A 55 -14.10 -15.67 1.60
N VAL A 56 -14.73 -16.13 0.51
CA VAL A 56 -15.55 -15.27 -0.37
C VAL A 56 -16.70 -14.66 0.41
N ALA A 57 -17.48 -15.48 1.13
CA ALA A 57 -18.62 -15.00 1.91
C ALA A 57 -18.21 -13.99 2.99
N LEU A 58 -17.07 -14.23 3.67
CA LEU A 58 -16.52 -13.31 4.65
C LEU A 58 -16.12 -11.98 4.00
N THR A 59 -15.48 -12.05 2.85
CA THR A 59 -15.05 -10.86 2.08
C THR A 59 -16.25 -10.03 1.63
N GLU A 60 -17.27 -10.65 1.05
CA GLU A 60 -18.50 -9.98 0.62
C GLU A 60 -19.26 -9.38 1.80
N ALA A 61 -19.43 -10.14 2.88
CA ALA A 61 -20.07 -9.63 4.09
C ALA A 61 -19.31 -8.44 4.71
N THR A 62 -17.96 -8.48 4.67
CA THR A 62 -17.11 -7.38 5.13
C THR A 62 -17.28 -6.14 4.25
N ARG A 63 -17.28 -6.29 2.92
CA ARG A 63 -17.60 -5.23 1.97
C ARG A 63 -18.98 -4.61 2.27
N ASP A 64 -20.00 -5.45 2.39
CA ASP A 64 -21.41 -5.06 2.53
C ASP A 64 -21.76 -4.58 3.94
N SER A 65 -20.81 -4.65 4.89
CA SER A 65 -20.99 -4.13 6.25
C SER A 65 -21.04 -2.60 6.32
N GLY A 66 -20.66 -1.92 5.25
CA GLY A 66 -20.67 -0.45 5.14
C GLY A 66 -21.08 0.03 3.76
N SER A 67 -20.64 1.24 3.42
CA SER A 67 -20.90 1.84 2.12
C SER A 67 -20.07 1.17 1.03
N VAL A 68 -20.70 0.92 -0.13
CA VAL A 68 -20.02 0.58 -1.39
C VAL A 68 -20.09 1.81 -2.28
N LEU A 69 -18.95 2.22 -2.85
CA LEU A 69 -18.90 3.40 -3.69
C LEU A 69 -19.67 3.18 -5.01
N ASP A 70 -20.36 4.21 -5.46
CA ASP A 70 -21.13 4.18 -6.69
C ASP A 70 -20.75 5.38 -7.57
N TYR A 71 -20.17 5.09 -8.73
CA TYR A 71 -19.67 6.09 -9.67
C TYR A 71 -20.59 6.33 -10.86
N ARG A 72 -21.75 5.65 -10.95
CA ARG A 72 -22.68 5.75 -12.10
C ARG A 72 -23.12 7.17 -12.37
N GLN A 73 -23.25 8.00 -11.32
CA GLN A 73 -23.67 9.40 -11.46
C GLN A 73 -22.54 10.32 -11.95
N LEU A 74 -21.29 9.86 -11.93
CA LEU A 74 -20.15 10.66 -12.36
C LEU A 74 -19.95 10.64 -13.87
N ASP A 75 -20.57 9.67 -14.57
CA ASP A 75 -20.43 9.48 -16.02
C ASP A 75 -18.96 9.45 -16.44
N LEU A 76 -18.21 8.51 -15.85
CA LEU A 76 -16.78 8.37 -16.09
C LEU A 76 -16.53 7.63 -17.43
N PRO A 77 -15.75 8.19 -18.36
CA PRO A 77 -15.59 7.59 -19.70
C PRO A 77 -14.65 6.37 -19.74
N GLY A 78 -13.89 6.12 -18.67
CA GLY A 78 -12.91 5.03 -18.59
C GLY A 78 -13.19 4.06 -17.46
N PRO A 79 -12.48 2.92 -17.40
CA PRO A 79 -12.63 1.94 -16.35
C PRO A 79 -12.12 2.46 -15.02
N ILE A 80 -12.69 1.91 -13.94
CA ILE A 80 -12.32 2.19 -12.55
C ILE A 80 -11.32 1.14 -12.13
N LEU A 81 -10.07 1.55 -11.96
CA LEU A 81 -8.95 0.66 -11.66
C LEU A 81 -8.28 1.05 -10.36
N ASP A 82 -7.78 0.08 -9.62
CA ASP A 82 -6.91 0.35 -8.50
C ASP A 82 -5.81 -0.71 -8.33
N LYS A 83 -4.85 -0.39 -7.49
CA LYS A 83 -3.76 -1.27 -7.06
C LYS A 83 -3.68 -1.26 -5.55
N HIS A 84 -3.47 -2.44 -4.97
CA HIS A 84 -3.14 -2.56 -3.55
C HIS A 84 -1.84 -3.32 -3.34
N SER A 85 -1.07 -2.94 -2.31
CA SER A 85 0.18 -3.62 -1.93
C SER A 85 0.03 -4.27 -0.57
N THR A 86 0.70 -5.39 -0.36
CA THR A 86 0.82 -6.01 0.98
C THR A 86 1.79 -5.25 1.88
N GLY A 87 2.44 -4.19 1.37
CA GLY A 87 3.34 -3.32 2.12
C GLY A 87 4.81 -3.68 1.97
N GLY A 88 5.66 -2.66 1.85
CA GLY A 88 7.10 -2.78 1.67
C GLY A 88 7.86 -1.57 2.22
N VAL A 89 9.17 -1.56 2.02
CA VAL A 89 10.08 -0.47 2.40
C VAL A 89 10.60 0.21 1.14
N GLY A 90 10.58 1.56 1.15
CA GLY A 90 10.88 2.31 -0.06
C GLY A 90 9.89 2.01 -1.19
N ASP A 91 8.60 1.91 -0.86
CA ASP A 91 7.54 1.54 -1.80
C ASP A 91 6.54 2.70 -2.02
N PRO A 92 6.90 3.70 -2.82
CA PRO A 92 5.98 4.75 -3.22
C PRO A 92 5.30 4.49 -4.58
N VAL A 93 5.16 3.24 -5.01
CA VAL A 93 4.54 2.85 -6.30
C VAL A 93 3.22 3.59 -6.55
N SER A 94 2.37 3.70 -5.54
CA SER A 94 1.03 4.31 -5.65
C SER A 94 1.08 5.76 -6.15
N LEU A 95 2.11 6.53 -5.76
CA LEU A 95 2.26 7.93 -6.11
C LEU A 95 2.51 8.12 -7.62
N ILE A 96 3.16 7.16 -8.25
CA ILE A 96 3.44 7.19 -9.70
C ILE A 96 2.33 6.45 -10.46
N LEU A 97 1.93 5.28 -9.98
CA LEU A 97 1.00 4.39 -10.66
C LEU A 97 -0.38 5.02 -10.86
N GLY A 98 -0.96 5.63 -9.81
CA GLY A 98 -2.29 6.24 -9.90
C GLY A 98 -2.39 7.28 -11.00
N PRO A 99 -1.54 8.33 -10.98
CA PRO A 99 -1.46 9.31 -12.07
C PRO A 99 -1.14 8.71 -13.44
N TRP A 100 -0.32 7.67 -13.49
CA TRP A 100 0.05 7.01 -14.75
C TRP A 100 -1.14 6.30 -15.41
N LEU A 101 -1.91 5.56 -14.62
CA LEU A 101 -3.15 4.94 -15.09
C LEU A 101 -4.18 5.99 -15.53
N ALA A 102 -4.32 7.08 -14.75
CA ALA A 102 -5.21 8.18 -15.10
C ALA A 102 -4.79 8.88 -16.41
N ALA A 103 -3.50 9.06 -16.65
CA ALA A 103 -2.98 9.59 -17.92
C ALA A 103 -3.29 8.66 -19.11
N CYS A 104 -3.45 7.36 -18.86
CA CYS A 104 -3.87 6.37 -19.87
C CYS A 104 -5.39 6.23 -20.00
N GLY A 105 -6.19 7.02 -19.28
CA GLY A 105 -7.65 7.05 -19.41
C GLY A 105 -8.42 6.23 -18.38
N ALA A 106 -7.76 5.70 -17.34
CA ALA A 106 -8.45 5.09 -16.21
C ALA A 106 -8.96 6.13 -15.21
N HIS A 107 -9.90 5.70 -14.35
CA HIS A 107 -10.27 6.42 -13.13
C HIS A 107 -9.79 5.63 -11.92
N VAL A 108 -8.98 6.26 -11.06
CA VAL A 108 -8.24 5.59 -9.98
C VAL A 108 -8.66 6.14 -8.61
N PRO A 109 -9.69 5.55 -7.98
CA PRO A 109 -10.15 5.94 -6.64
C PRO A 109 -9.29 5.28 -5.56
N MET A 110 -7.99 5.56 -5.51
CA MET A 110 -7.04 4.84 -4.69
C MET A 110 -7.21 5.12 -3.20
N ILE A 111 -7.88 4.22 -2.49
CA ILE A 111 -7.97 4.26 -1.03
C ILE A 111 -6.78 3.54 -0.43
N SER A 112 -5.96 4.29 0.28
CA SER A 112 -4.66 3.88 0.80
C SER A 112 -4.61 3.91 2.32
N GLY A 113 -3.54 3.34 2.87
CA GLY A 113 -3.28 3.26 4.31
C GLY A 113 -2.07 4.05 4.78
N ARG A 114 -1.96 4.16 6.11
CA ARG A 114 -0.78 4.62 6.81
C ARG A 114 0.23 3.50 6.98
N GLY A 115 1.48 3.85 7.26
CA GLY A 115 2.54 2.89 7.57
C GLY A 115 2.25 2.11 8.84
N LEU A 116 2.62 0.83 8.81
CA LEU A 116 2.48 -0.09 9.93
C LEU A 116 3.77 -0.91 10.11
N GLY A 117 4.26 -1.01 11.34
CA GLY A 117 5.49 -1.71 11.64
C GLY A 117 6.68 -1.09 10.89
N HIS A 118 7.44 -1.92 10.16
CA HIS A 118 8.61 -1.50 9.38
C HIS A 118 8.27 -0.93 7.99
N THR A 119 7.01 -0.97 7.57
CA THR A 119 6.61 -0.53 6.21
C THR A 119 6.21 0.94 6.18
N GLY A 120 6.47 1.61 5.06
CA GLY A 120 6.03 2.99 4.82
C GLY A 120 4.58 3.07 4.34
N GLY A 121 3.82 4.09 4.79
CA GLY A 121 2.45 4.33 4.39
C GLY A 121 2.34 5.32 3.22
N THR A 122 1.47 5.04 2.27
CA THR A 122 1.18 5.95 1.14
C THR A 122 0.65 7.30 1.64
N LEU A 123 -0.26 7.28 2.62
CA LEU A 123 -0.82 8.53 3.18
C LEU A 123 0.22 9.35 3.91
N ASP A 124 1.14 8.71 4.64
CA ASP A 124 2.21 9.39 5.36
C ASP A 124 3.17 10.13 4.41
N LYS A 125 3.39 9.57 3.22
CA LYS A 125 4.17 10.22 2.16
C LYS A 125 3.46 11.43 1.59
N LEU A 126 2.15 11.31 1.32
CA LEU A 126 1.35 12.40 0.77
C LEU A 126 1.14 13.53 1.79
N GLU A 127 1.01 13.22 3.07
CA GLU A 127 0.96 14.22 4.16
C GLU A 127 2.28 15.00 4.32
N ALA A 128 3.39 14.52 3.75
CA ALA A 128 4.61 15.31 3.66
C ALA A 128 4.50 16.49 2.68
N ILE A 129 3.51 16.47 1.77
CA ILE A 129 3.22 17.60 0.88
C ILE A 129 2.37 18.62 1.64
N ALA A 130 2.83 19.85 1.72
CA ALA A 130 2.15 20.90 2.47
C ALA A 130 0.69 21.09 2.01
N GLY A 131 -0.26 21.00 2.93
CA GLY A 131 -1.68 21.20 2.68
C GLY A 131 -2.44 20.01 2.09
N TYR A 132 -1.78 18.90 1.77
CA TYR A 132 -2.45 17.72 1.20
C TYR A 132 -3.44 17.11 2.21
N ASP A 133 -4.73 17.06 1.83
CA ASP A 133 -5.80 16.45 2.63
C ASP A 133 -6.01 14.99 2.24
N VAL A 134 -5.64 14.07 3.12
CA VAL A 134 -5.83 12.63 2.93
C VAL A 134 -7.26 12.15 3.28
N THR A 135 -8.11 13.03 3.83
CA THR A 135 -9.48 12.71 4.23
C THR A 135 -10.47 13.74 3.68
N PRO A 136 -10.47 14.00 2.36
CA PRO A 136 -11.30 15.02 1.76
C PRO A 136 -12.80 14.67 1.88
N ARG A 137 -13.66 15.67 1.68
CA ARG A 137 -15.08 15.44 1.50
C ARG A 137 -15.33 14.59 0.26
N ARG A 138 -16.35 13.74 0.30
CA ARG A 138 -16.76 12.90 -0.82
C ARG A 138 -16.93 13.68 -2.14
N THR A 139 -17.52 14.86 -2.10
CA THR A 139 -17.69 15.72 -3.29
C THR A 139 -16.36 16.15 -3.90
N THR A 140 -15.29 16.40 -3.10
CA THR A 140 -13.95 16.69 -3.58
C THR A 140 -13.33 15.46 -4.24
N PHE A 141 -13.45 14.31 -3.61
CA PHE A 141 -12.97 13.03 -4.14
C PHE A 141 -13.62 12.70 -5.50
N GLU A 142 -14.95 12.77 -5.58
CA GLU A 142 -15.70 12.50 -6.81
C GLU A 142 -15.37 13.49 -7.93
N ARG A 143 -15.21 14.77 -7.61
CA ARG A 143 -14.79 15.80 -8.57
C ARG A 143 -13.39 15.47 -9.13
N LEU A 144 -12.44 15.07 -8.28
CA LEU A 144 -11.10 14.71 -8.74
C LEU A 144 -11.11 13.48 -9.64
N LEU A 145 -11.89 12.46 -9.32
CA LEU A 145 -12.03 11.30 -10.21
C LEU A 145 -12.54 11.72 -11.58
N LYS A 146 -13.48 12.66 -11.66
CA LYS A 146 -14.02 13.15 -12.93
C LYS A 146 -13.02 14.04 -13.69
N ASP A 147 -12.43 15.02 -13.01
CA ASP A 147 -11.67 16.11 -13.66
C ASP A 147 -10.19 15.74 -13.87
N VAL A 148 -9.63 14.89 -13.00
CA VAL A 148 -8.21 14.51 -13.02
C VAL A 148 -8.01 13.03 -13.34
N GLY A 149 -8.98 12.19 -13.00
CA GLY A 149 -8.92 10.75 -13.19
C GLY A 149 -8.27 10.00 -12.03
N VAL A 150 -7.76 10.67 -11.00
CA VAL A 150 -7.12 10.03 -9.85
C VAL A 150 -7.33 10.80 -8.57
N ALA A 151 -7.52 10.07 -7.48
CA ALA A 151 -7.47 10.61 -6.11
C ALA A 151 -6.90 9.54 -5.18
N ILE A 152 -5.83 9.87 -4.43
CA ILE A 152 -5.20 8.98 -3.45
C ILE A 152 -5.56 9.49 -2.06
N VAL A 153 -6.43 8.77 -1.35
CA VAL A 153 -7.03 9.23 -0.09
C VAL A 153 -7.06 8.13 0.96
N GLY A 154 -7.33 8.49 2.20
CA GLY A 154 -7.55 7.56 3.29
C GLY A 154 -8.94 6.94 3.25
N GLN A 155 -9.09 5.82 3.94
CA GLN A 155 -10.37 5.15 4.10
C GLN A 155 -11.32 6.01 4.94
N SER A 156 -12.54 6.21 4.45
CA SER A 156 -13.63 6.78 5.25
C SER A 156 -14.14 5.80 6.30
N GLY A 157 -14.72 6.30 7.37
CA GLY A 157 -15.17 5.46 8.49
C GLY A 157 -16.32 4.51 8.16
N ASP A 158 -17.01 4.74 7.06
CA ASP A 158 -18.16 3.98 6.58
C ASP A 158 -17.82 2.87 5.58
N LEU A 159 -16.56 2.79 5.13
CA LEU A 159 -16.08 1.69 4.29
C LEU A 159 -15.68 0.49 5.14
N ALA A 160 -16.32 -0.66 4.94
CA ALA A 160 -16.06 -1.92 5.61
C ALA A 160 -15.86 -1.79 7.15
N PRO A 161 -16.80 -1.20 7.91
CA PRO A 161 -16.64 -0.94 9.34
C PRO A 161 -16.42 -2.21 10.17
N ALA A 162 -16.96 -3.36 9.74
CA ALA A 162 -16.70 -4.65 10.39
C ALA A 162 -15.21 -5.01 10.38
N ASP A 163 -14.48 -4.71 9.29
CA ASP A 163 -13.04 -4.97 9.23
C ASP A 163 -12.26 -4.16 10.27
N LYS A 164 -12.62 -2.90 10.47
CA LYS A 164 -11.96 -2.04 11.46
C LYS A 164 -12.02 -2.63 12.87
N ARG A 165 -13.21 -3.12 13.27
CA ARG A 165 -13.41 -3.75 14.58
C ARG A 165 -12.73 -5.11 14.68
N LEU A 166 -12.90 -5.94 13.67
CA LEU A 166 -12.27 -7.27 13.61
C LEU A 166 -10.75 -7.14 13.66
N TYR A 167 -10.16 -6.21 12.90
CA TYR A 167 -8.71 -5.99 12.87
C TYR A 167 -8.18 -5.52 14.23
N ALA A 168 -8.88 -4.60 14.91
CA ALA A 168 -8.49 -4.13 16.24
C ALA A 168 -8.44 -5.27 17.27
N VAL A 169 -9.35 -6.25 17.20
CA VAL A 169 -9.32 -7.44 18.05
C VAL A 169 -8.21 -8.40 17.63
N ARG A 170 -7.99 -8.59 16.32
CA ARG A 170 -6.92 -9.47 15.80
C ARG A 170 -5.54 -9.01 16.25
N ASP A 171 -5.31 -7.71 16.29
CA ASP A 171 -4.04 -7.11 16.70
C ASP A 171 -3.63 -7.50 18.12
N VAL A 172 -4.60 -7.57 19.04
CA VAL A 172 -4.35 -7.92 20.45
C VAL A 172 -4.55 -9.40 20.79
N THR A 173 -5.06 -10.21 19.86
CA THR A 173 -5.31 -11.66 20.07
C THR A 173 -4.34 -12.55 19.31
N ALA A 174 -3.28 -11.99 18.71
CA ALA A 174 -2.27 -12.71 17.92
C ALA A 174 -2.85 -13.52 16.73
N THR A 175 -3.94 -13.03 16.12
CA THR A 175 -4.62 -13.70 15.00
C THR A 175 -4.46 -12.97 13.65
N VAL A 176 -3.56 -11.98 13.59
CA VAL A 176 -3.31 -11.20 12.37
C VAL A 176 -2.83 -12.08 11.21
N ALA A 177 -2.04 -13.12 11.49
CA ALA A 177 -1.45 -13.99 10.46
C ALA A 177 -2.43 -15.04 9.85
N SER A 178 -3.73 -14.97 10.15
CA SER A 178 -4.75 -15.86 9.55
C SER A 178 -4.98 -15.51 8.07
N LEU A 179 -4.67 -16.43 7.16
CA LEU A 179 -4.80 -16.23 5.72
C LEU A 179 -6.21 -15.75 5.30
N PRO A 180 -7.33 -16.43 5.66
CA PRO A 180 -8.67 -15.98 5.26
C PRO A 180 -9.01 -14.60 5.82
N LEU A 181 -8.58 -14.29 7.05
CA LEU A 181 -8.82 -12.97 7.65
C LEU A 181 -7.98 -11.86 7.02
N ILE A 182 -6.77 -12.17 6.55
CA ILE A 182 -5.94 -11.23 5.77
C ILE A 182 -6.63 -10.91 4.44
N VAL A 183 -7.05 -11.96 3.73
CA VAL A 183 -7.72 -11.83 2.41
C VAL A 183 -9.00 -11.01 2.54
N ALA A 184 -9.87 -11.34 3.49
CA ALA A 184 -11.13 -10.62 3.71
C ALA A 184 -10.91 -9.17 4.14
N SER A 185 -9.91 -8.88 4.97
CA SER A 185 -9.56 -7.53 5.39
C SER A 185 -9.08 -6.66 4.21
N ILE A 186 -8.23 -7.19 3.35
CA ILE A 186 -7.74 -6.47 2.16
C ILE A 186 -8.88 -6.26 1.16
N LEU A 187 -9.53 -7.36 0.77
CA LEU A 187 -10.51 -7.34 -0.31
C LEU A 187 -11.84 -6.70 0.10
N GLY A 188 -12.28 -6.82 1.35
CA GLY A 188 -13.49 -6.16 1.83
C GLY A 188 -13.47 -4.64 1.57
N LYS A 189 -12.31 -4.00 1.78
CA LYS A 189 -12.11 -2.58 1.48
C LYS A 189 -11.99 -2.33 -0.03
N LYS A 190 -11.20 -3.14 -0.75
CA LYS A 190 -10.98 -2.95 -2.19
C LYS A 190 -12.25 -3.21 -3.03
N LEU A 191 -13.04 -4.18 -2.66
CA LEU A 191 -14.31 -4.45 -3.33
C LEU A 191 -15.37 -3.38 -3.00
N ALA A 192 -15.28 -2.72 -1.84
CA ALA A 192 -16.12 -1.58 -1.51
C ALA A 192 -15.83 -0.33 -2.38
N GLU A 193 -14.68 -0.28 -3.05
CA GLU A 193 -14.35 0.75 -4.04
C GLU A 193 -15.05 0.52 -5.39
N ASN A 194 -15.76 -0.60 -5.60
CA ASN A 194 -16.52 -0.93 -6.80
C ASN A 194 -15.70 -0.82 -8.10
N LEU A 195 -14.60 -1.55 -8.15
CA LEU A 195 -13.59 -1.51 -9.21
C LEU A 195 -13.98 -2.41 -10.39
N ASP A 196 -13.66 -1.97 -11.62
CA ASP A 196 -13.73 -2.81 -12.83
C ASP A 196 -12.57 -3.82 -12.88
N ALA A 197 -11.40 -3.48 -12.31
CA ALA A 197 -10.30 -4.42 -12.11
C ALA A 197 -9.36 -3.94 -10.99
N LEU A 198 -8.66 -4.93 -10.39
CA LEU A 198 -7.70 -4.72 -9.31
C LEU A 198 -6.36 -5.38 -9.65
N VAL A 199 -5.26 -4.71 -9.36
CA VAL A 199 -3.91 -5.29 -9.37
C VAL A 199 -3.39 -5.36 -7.94
N MET A 200 -3.02 -6.58 -7.52
CA MET A 200 -2.40 -6.80 -6.21
C MET A 200 -0.89 -6.92 -6.37
N ASP A 201 -0.17 -6.10 -5.63
CA ASP A 201 1.28 -6.14 -5.49
C ASP A 201 1.63 -6.89 -4.20
N VAL A 202 1.90 -8.19 -4.33
CA VAL A 202 2.15 -9.07 -3.19
C VAL A 202 3.67 -9.17 -2.98
N LYS A 203 4.14 -8.57 -1.90
CA LYS A 203 5.57 -8.52 -1.57
C LYS A 203 6.08 -9.85 -1.04
N ILE A 204 7.24 -10.28 -1.53
CA ILE A 204 7.96 -11.51 -1.15
C ILE A 204 9.39 -11.16 -0.76
N GLY A 205 9.88 -11.71 0.33
CA GLY A 205 11.25 -11.49 0.81
C GLY A 205 11.32 -10.96 2.23
N ASN A 206 12.54 -10.64 2.69
CA ASN A 206 12.79 -10.29 4.10
C ASN A 206 12.20 -8.95 4.55
N GLY A 207 11.81 -8.08 3.61
CA GLY A 207 11.10 -6.82 3.89
C GLY A 207 9.59 -6.93 3.78
N ALA A 208 9.03 -8.10 3.42
CA ALA A 208 7.60 -8.35 3.37
C ALA A 208 7.03 -8.76 4.73
N PHE A 209 5.70 -8.73 4.87
CA PHE A 209 5.03 -9.27 6.06
C PHE A 209 5.04 -10.79 6.10
N MET A 210 4.85 -11.45 4.94
CA MET A 210 4.97 -12.90 4.81
C MET A 210 6.43 -13.24 4.50
N THR A 211 7.02 -14.10 5.28
CA THR A 211 8.44 -14.46 5.16
C THR A 211 8.68 -15.75 4.37
N SER A 212 7.65 -16.59 4.21
CA SER A 212 7.71 -17.82 3.43
C SER A 212 7.23 -17.57 2.01
N ASP A 213 8.01 -18.06 1.04
CA ASP A 213 7.67 -17.98 -0.38
C ASP A 213 6.37 -18.71 -0.71
N ASP A 214 6.15 -19.88 -0.13
CA ASP A 214 4.96 -20.70 -0.36
C ASP A 214 3.71 -20.04 0.23
N GLU A 215 3.80 -19.50 1.45
CA GLU A 215 2.70 -18.75 2.06
C GLU A 215 2.37 -17.49 1.25
N THR A 216 3.37 -16.78 0.74
CA THR A 216 3.16 -15.59 -0.08
C THR A 216 2.48 -15.93 -1.41
N ARG A 217 2.90 -17.03 -2.06
CA ARG A 217 2.24 -17.52 -3.30
C ARG A 217 0.81 -17.95 -3.03
N THR A 218 0.57 -18.65 -1.92
CA THR A 218 -0.77 -19.05 -1.48
C THR A 218 -1.65 -17.83 -1.23
N LEU A 219 -1.14 -16.82 -0.54
CA LEU A 219 -1.84 -15.55 -0.31
C LEU A 219 -2.20 -14.86 -1.63
N ALA A 220 -1.25 -14.75 -2.56
CA ALA A 220 -1.47 -14.12 -3.85
C ALA A 220 -2.55 -14.83 -4.68
N ALA A 221 -2.50 -16.17 -4.74
CA ALA A 221 -3.49 -16.99 -5.42
C ALA A 221 -4.86 -16.84 -4.78
N THR A 222 -4.94 -16.94 -3.45
CA THR A 222 -6.20 -16.81 -2.70
C THR A 222 -6.84 -15.44 -2.89
N ILE A 223 -6.06 -14.36 -2.80
CA ILE A 223 -6.56 -12.99 -3.05
C ILE A 223 -7.17 -12.90 -4.45
N ALA A 224 -6.44 -13.36 -5.47
CA ALA A 224 -6.92 -13.27 -6.85
C ALA A 224 -8.19 -14.12 -7.08
N ASP A 225 -8.26 -15.32 -6.48
CA ASP A 225 -9.41 -16.21 -6.62
C ASP A 225 -10.65 -15.68 -5.90
N VAL A 226 -10.49 -15.21 -4.66
CA VAL A 226 -11.58 -14.62 -3.87
C VAL A 226 -12.12 -13.36 -4.57
N ALA A 227 -11.26 -12.44 -5.01
CA ALA A 227 -11.69 -11.22 -5.67
C ALA A 227 -12.44 -11.50 -6.99
N ARG A 228 -11.94 -12.44 -7.81
CA ARG A 228 -12.63 -12.83 -9.05
C ARG A 228 -13.99 -13.46 -8.78
N ARG A 229 -14.12 -14.33 -7.77
CA ARG A 229 -15.40 -14.92 -7.37
C ARG A 229 -16.36 -13.88 -6.80
N ALA A 230 -15.86 -12.86 -6.14
CA ALA A 230 -16.64 -11.70 -5.67
C ALA A 230 -16.94 -10.67 -6.79
N GLY A 231 -16.63 -10.99 -8.05
CA GLY A 231 -17.00 -10.20 -9.23
C GLY A 231 -15.98 -9.18 -9.71
N THR A 232 -14.80 -9.06 -9.08
CA THR A 232 -13.77 -8.11 -9.50
C THR A 232 -12.58 -8.84 -10.14
N PRO A 233 -12.35 -8.68 -11.46
CA PRO A 233 -11.17 -9.18 -12.14
C PRO A 233 -9.90 -8.73 -11.42
N THR A 234 -9.07 -9.69 -11.00
CA THR A 234 -7.89 -9.38 -10.19
C THR A 234 -6.67 -10.13 -10.67
N THR A 235 -5.57 -9.41 -10.85
CA THR A 235 -4.24 -9.95 -11.13
C THR A 235 -3.34 -9.73 -9.91
N ALA A 236 -2.69 -10.79 -9.42
CA ALA A 236 -1.68 -10.69 -8.37
C ALA A 236 -0.27 -10.79 -8.98
N VAL A 237 0.58 -9.82 -8.66
CA VAL A 237 1.98 -9.76 -9.06
C VAL A 237 2.84 -9.96 -7.82
N LEU A 238 3.70 -10.98 -7.85
CA LEU A 238 4.72 -11.19 -6.81
C LEU A 238 5.90 -10.24 -7.09
N SER A 239 6.26 -9.43 -6.11
CA SER A 239 7.37 -8.48 -6.24
C SER A 239 8.39 -8.65 -5.13
N ASP A 240 9.67 -8.66 -5.51
CA ASP A 240 10.80 -8.89 -4.62
C ASP A 240 11.02 -7.73 -3.64
N MET A 241 11.03 -8.06 -2.35
CA MET A 241 11.32 -7.15 -1.23
C MET A 241 12.52 -7.65 -0.40
N ASN A 242 13.46 -8.37 -1.03
CA ASN A 242 14.78 -8.64 -0.44
C ASN A 242 15.75 -7.46 -0.62
N GLN A 243 15.30 -6.43 -1.29
CA GLN A 243 15.95 -5.14 -1.45
C GLN A 243 14.88 -4.06 -1.39
N THR A 244 15.19 -2.87 -0.86
CA THR A 244 14.29 -1.72 -0.93
C THR A 244 13.89 -1.45 -2.37
N LEU A 245 12.64 -1.08 -2.59
CA LEU A 245 12.17 -0.89 -3.96
C LEU A 245 12.71 0.41 -4.57
N ALA A 246 12.60 1.50 -3.84
CA ALA A 246 13.26 2.76 -4.14
C ALA A 246 14.68 2.78 -3.56
N GLU A 247 15.52 3.72 -4.01
CA GLU A 247 16.81 4.03 -3.39
C GLU A 247 16.64 4.87 -2.12
N SER A 248 15.41 5.16 -1.73
CA SER A 248 15.04 5.90 -0.54
C SER A 248 14.00 5.16 0.30
N ALA A 249 13.97 5.44 1.60
CA ALA A 249 12.97 5.00 2.55
C ALA A 249 12.70 6.13 3.55
N GLY A 250 11.46 6.65 3.55
CA GLY A 250 11.05 7.81 4.34
C GLY A 250 9.92 8.57 3.63
N ASN A 251 9.31 9.56 4.28
CA ASN A 251 8.11 10.15 3.69
C ASN A 251 8.43 11.16 2.58
N ALA A 252 8.91 12.36 2.91
CA ALA A 252 9.23 13.39 1.93
C ALA A 252 10.36 12.97 0.96
N ILE A 253 11.27 12.12 1.43
CA ILE A 253 12.41 11.64 0.62
C ILE A 253 11.90 10.77 -0.54
N GLU A 254 10.97 9.86 -0.28
CA GLU A 254 10.35 9.03 -1.31
C GLU A 254 9.47 9.87 -2.27
N VAL A 255 8.78 10.90 -1.78
CA VAL A 255 8.05 11.83 -2.66
C VAL A 255 9.01 12.52 -3.62
N ARG A 256 10.17 13.01 -3.14
CA ARG A 256 11.19 13.62 -4.02
C ARG A 256 11.67 12.66 -5.10
N GLU A 257 11.89 11.39 -4.75
CA GLU A 257 12.26 10.37 -5.74
C GLU A 257 11.16 10.16 -6.78
N CYS A 258 9.90 10.10 -6.38
CA CYS A 258 8.77 10.00 -7.31
C CYS A 258 8.70 11.22 -8.26
N LEU A 259 8.88 12.43 -7.73
CA LEU A 259 8.89 13.65 -8.55
C LEU A 259 10.03 13.63 -9.58
N ALA A 260 11.24 13.18 -9.19
CA ALA A 260 12.37 13.04 -10.10
C ALA A 260 12.09 12.02 -11.23
N ILE A 261 11.43 10.89 -10.90
CA ILE A 261 10.98 9.91 -11.90
C ILE A 261 9.96 10.53 -12.86
N MET A 262 8.95 11.23 -12.34
CA MET A 262 7.89 11.84 -13.16
C MET A 262 8.42 12.96 -14.07
N ARG A 263 9.48 13.66 -13.66
CA ARG A 263 10.20 14.65 -14.50
C ARG A 263 11.14 14.02 -15.54
N GLY A 264 11.30 12.69 -15.50
CA GLY A 264 12.22 11.98 -16.41
C GLY A 264 13.70 12.07 -16.04
N GLU A 265 14.02 12.55 -14.83
CA GLU A 265 15.39 12.66 -14.31
C GLU A 265 15.96 11.29 -13.90
N ARG A 266 15.10 10.34 -13.56
CA ARG A 266 15.43 8.96 -13.17
C ARG A 266 14.60 7.97 -13.98
N ARG A 267 15.21 7.33 -15.00
CA ARG A 267 14.52 6.39 -15.89
C ARG A 267 14.89 4.94 -15.71
N ASP A 268 15.96 4.67 -14.97
CA ASP A 268 16.46 3.32 -14.70
C ASP A 268 16.47 3.06 -13.19
N SER A 269 15.31 2.60 -12.67
CA SER A 269 15.16 2.25 -11.26
C SER A 269 14.23 1.03 -11.08
N ARG A 270 14.48 0.28 -10.01
CA ARG A 270 13.60 -0.84 -9.62
C ARG A 270 12.17 -0.36 -9.40
N LEU A 271 11.99 0.80 -8.77
CA LEU A 271 10.70 1.42 -8.53
C LEU A 271 9.93 1.64 -9.83
N LEU A 272 10.55 2.27 -10.82
CA LEU A 272 9.90 2.52 -12.11
C LEU A 272 9.61 1.22 -12.86
N THR A 273 10.52 0.25 -12.81
CA THR A 273 10.35 -1.07 -13.45
C THR A 273 9.15 -1.81 -12.88
N LEU A 274 9.02 -1.89 -11.54
CA LEU A 274 7.85 -2.53 -10.92
C LEU A 274 6.57 -1.74 -11.18
N THR A 275 6.61 -0.41 -11.06
CA THR A 275 5.44 0.44 -11.32
C THR A 275 4.92 0.23 -12.75
N ARG A 276 5.82 0.18 -13.74
CA ARG A 276 5.47 -0.13 -15.14
C ARG A 276 4.83 -1.51 -15.28
N ARG A 277 5.40 -2.52 -14.61
CA ARG A 277 4.84 -3.87 -14.63
C ARG A 277 3.41 -3.92 -14.10
N LEU A 278 3.16 -3.28 -12.95
CA LEU A 278 1.82 -3.20 -12.35
C LEU A 278 0.86 -2.40 -13.24
N ALA A 279 1.33 -1.30 -13.83
CA ALA A 279 0.53 -0.49 -14.75
C ALA A 279 0.12 -1.28 -16.00
N VAL A 280 1.03 -2.07 -16.59
CA VAL A 280 0.72 -2.95 -17.73
C VAL A 280 -0.40 -3.92 -17.37
N GLU A 281 -0.32 -4.59 -16.23
CA GLU A 281 -1.36 -5.52 -15.79
C GLU A 281 -2.71 -4.79 -15.57
N ALA A 282 -2.68 -3.57 -15.02
CA ALA A 282 -3.89 -2.78 -14.81
C ALA A 282 -4.53 -2.34 -16.13
N LEU A 283 -3.74 -1.87 -17.12
CA LEU A 283 -4.26 -1.47 -18.43
C LEU A 283 -4.87 -2.66 -19.20
N LEU A 284 -4.25 -3.84 -19.11
CA LEU A 284 -4.78 -5.07 -19.71
C LEU A 284 -6.08 -5.51 -19.02
N ALA A 285 -6.11 -5.53 -17.69
CA ALA A 285 -7.30 -5.92 -16.93
C ALA A 285 -8.46 -4.93 -17.14
N GLY A 286 -8.17 -3.64 -17.23
CA GLY A 286 -9.12 -2.56 -17.53
C GLY A 286 -9.47 -2.41 -19.00
N ARG A 287 -8.91 -3.23 -19.89
CA ARG A 287 -9.13 -3.21 -21.34
C ARG A 287 -8.77 -1.86 -22.01
N LEU A 288 -7.84 -1.12 -21.41
CA LEU A 288 -7.27 0.10 -21.99
C LEU A 288 -6.14 -0.20 -22.96
N ALA A 289 -5.60 -1.42 -22.92
CA ALA A 289 -4.62 -1.91 -23.86
C ALA A 289 -5.01 -3.31 -24.36
N THR A 290 -4.65 -3.61 -25.60
CA THR A 290 -4.97 -4.86 -26.30
C THR A 290 -3.87 -5.91 -26.15
N SER A 291 -2.64 -5.49 -25.85
CA SER A 291 -1.49 -6.35 -25.59
C SER A 291 -0.52 -5.68 -24.62
N ARG A 292 0.46 -6.46 -24.15
CA ARG A 292 1.53 -5.95 -23.28
C ARG A 292 2.33 -4.85 -23.97
N GLU A 293 2.69 -5.07 -25.23
CA GLU A 293 3.47 -4.11 -26.04
C GLU A 293 2.67 -2.82 -26.26
N ASP A 294 1.35 -2.93 -26.41
CA ASP A 294 0.46 -1.78 -26.53
C ASP A 294 0.42 -0.99 -25.22
N ALA A 295 0.26 -1.68 -24.08
CA ALA A 295 0.29 -1.05 -22.77
C ALA A 295 1.63 -0.33 -22.51
N GLU A 296 2.75 -0.98 -22.80
CA GLU A 296 4.10 -0.41 -22.62
C GLU A 296 4.30 0.85 -23.45
N ARG A 297 3.85 0.85 -24.74
CA ARG A 297 3.92 2.04 -25.59
C ARG A 297 3.09 3.20 -25.04
N GLN A 298 1.86 2.93 -24.59
CA GLN A 298 0.99 3.96 -24.00
C GLN A 298 1.63 4.54 -22.73
N LEU A 299 2.10 3.69 -21.84
CA LEU A 299 2.76 4.10 -20.60
C LEU A 299 3.99 4.97 -20.87
N GLU A 300 4.89 4.54 -21.77
CA GLU A 300 6.09 5.30 -22.10
C GLU A 300 5.73 6.66 -22.70
N ALA A 301 4.76 6.72 -23.63
CA ALA A 301 4.31 7.96 -24.23
C ALA A 301 3.79 8.96 -23.18
N ARG A 302 3.00 8.49 -22.18
CA ARG A 302 2.43 9.35 -21.12
C ARG A 302 3.49 9.83 -20.14
N LEU A 303 4.48 9.00 -19.84
CA LEU A 303 5.58 9.41 -18.96
C LEU A 303 6.49 10.42 -19.69
N ALA A 304 6.76 10.18 -20.97
CA ALA A 304 7.63 11.06 -21.76
C ALA A 304 7.00 12.42 -22.08
N SER A 305 5.67 12.49 -22.23
CA SER A 305 4.95 13.76 -22.46
C SER A 305 4.83 14.64 -21.22
N GLY A 306 5.06 14.10 -20.02
CA GLY A 306 4.82 14.80 -18.76
C GLY A 306 3.38 14.67 -18.23
N ASP A 307 2.48 13.97 -18.91
CA ASP A 307 1.08 13.81 -18.52
C ASP A 307 0.95 13.21 -17.10
N VAL A 308 1.87 12.32 -16.72
CA VAL A 308 1.89 11.67 -15.39
C VAL A 308 2.17 12.69 -14.30
N ALA A 309 3.15 13.55 -14.52
CA ALA A 309 3.54 14.62 -13.60
C ALA A 309 2.41 15.64 -13.44
N GLU A 310 1.81 16.08 -14.56
CA GLU A 310 0.65 16.98 -14.56
C GLU A 310 -0.54 16.40 -13.78
N ARG A 311 -0.86 15.11 -13.98
CA ARG A 311 -1.96 14.45 -13.26
C ARG A 311 -1.68 14.40 -11.77
N PHE A 312 -0.45 14.07 -11.36
CA PHE A 312 -0.05 14.08 -9.95
C PHE A 312 -0.20 15.47 -9.32
N GLU A 313 0.33 16.50 -9.98
CA GLU A 313 0.24 17.89 -9.51
C GLU A 313 -1.22 18.37 -9.39
N ARG A 314 -2.05 18.10 -10.40
CA ARG A 314 -3.49 18.45 -10.36
C ARG A 314 -4.23 17.71 -9.24
N MET A 315 -3.90 16.45 -8.98
CA MET A 315 -4.45 15.69 -7.84
C MET A 315 -4.04 16.35 -6.52
N VAL A 316 -2.75 16.68 -6.37
CA VAL A 316 -2.22 17.34 -5.17
C VAL A 316 -2.91 18.69 -4.95
N ALA A 317 -3.01 19.52 -5.96
CA ALA A 317 -3.70 20.81 -5.90
C ALA A 317 -5.18 20.66 -5.52
N GLY A 318 -5.86 19.67 -6.11
CA GLY A 318 -7.27 19.40 -5.83
C GLY A 318 -7.53 18.86 -4.42
N LEU A 319 -6.52 18.32 -3.75
CA LEU A 319 -6.53 17.84 -2.37
C LEU A 319 -5.87 18.84 -1.38
N GLY A 320 -5.75 20.11 -1.78
CA GLY A 320 -5.33 21.20 -0.89
C GLY A 320 -3.84 21.47 -0.86
N GLY A 321 -3.04 20.71 -1.61
CA GLY A 321 -1.60 21.00 -1.77
C GLY A 321 -1.33 22.12 -2.77
N PRO A 322 -0.05 22.43 -3.03
CA PRO A 322 0.35 23.50 -3.95
C PRO A 322 0.00 23.17 -5.40
N THR A 323 -0.28 24.19 -6.18
CA THR A 323 -0.58 24.11 -7.63
C THR A 323 0.65 24.06 -8.51
N ASP A 324 1.83 24.23 -7.93
CA ASP A 324 3.14 24.32 -8.56
C ASP A 324 4.14 23.30 -7.96
N LEU A 325 3.65 22.15 -7.51
CA LEU A 325 4.43 21.13 -6.79
C LEU A 325 5.71 20.73 -7.51
N LEU A 326 5.65 20.62 -8.83
CA LEU A 326 6.78 20.18 -9.66
C LEU A 326 7.93 21.18 -9.68
N GLU A 327 7.64 22.47 -9.50
CA GLU A 327 8.60 23.56 -9.55
C GLU A 327 8.93 24.11 -8.14
N ASN A 328 8.03 23.90 -7.17
CA ASN A 328 8.08 24.47 -5.85
C ASN A 328 8.88 23.61 -4.85
N ALA A 329 10.16 23.92 -4.68
CA ALA A 329 11.00 23.23 -3.69
C ALA A 329 10.48 23.34 -2.24
N GLY A 330 9.66 24.35 -1.93
CA GLY A 330 9.05 24.57 -0.61
C GLY A 330 7.79 23.75 -0.35
N ALA A 331 7.28 23.04 -1.36
CA ALA A 331 6.09 22.18 -1.24
C ALA A 331 6.31 20.96 -0.30
N LEU A 332 7.55 20.54 -0.16
CA LEU A 332 7.98 19.48 0.77
C LEU A 332 8.77 20.10 1.93
N PRO A 333 8.78 19.46 3.11
CA PRO A 333 9.56 19.92 4.23
C PRO A 333 11.04 20.13 3.85
N ALA A 334 11.67 21.14 4.47
CA ALA A 334 13.12 21.29 4.35
C ALA A 334 13.85 20.00 4.73
N PRO A 335 15.03 19.73 4.20
CA PRO A 335 15.83 18.58 4.58
C PRO A 335 16.00 18.48 6.11
N ALA A 336 16.16 17.26 6.62
CA ALA A 336 16.45 17.05 8.03
C ALA A 336 17.71 17.83 8.44
N PRO A 337 17.80 18.29 9.72
CA PRO A 337 18.92 19.09 10.19
C PRO A 337 20.28 18.39 10.07
N VAL A 338 20.29 17.08 10.13
CA VAL A 338 21.48 16.24 10.00
C VAL A 338 21.33 15.31 8.82
N ILE A 339 22.32 15.35 7.93
CA ILE A 339 22.46 14.43 6.80
C ILE A 339 23.83 13.77 6.92
N GLN A 340 23.87 12.45 7.08
CA GLN A 340 25.08 11.70 7.36
C GLN A 340 25.22 10.49 6.44
N ASP A 341 26.32 10.41 5.70
CA ASP A 341 26.66 9.22 4.91
C ASP A 341 27.10 8.07 5.82
N VAL A 342 26.59 6.88 5.54
CA VAL A 342 27.05 5.61 6.10
C VAL A 342 27.96 4.96 5.06
N LEU A 343 29.26 5.01 5.29
CA LEU A 343 30.24 4.48 4.34
C LEU A 343 30.49 2.99 4.54
N ALA A 344 30.87 2.30 3.46
CA ALA A 344 31.37 0.94 3.53
C ALA A 344 32.68 0.87 4.31
N GLU A 345 32.88 -0.18 5.12
CA GLU A 345 34.13 -0.36 5.89
C GLU A 345 35.21 -1.05 5.06
N HIS A 346 34.81 -1.88 4.09
CA HIS A 346 35.70 -2.67 3.25
C HIS A 346 35.28 -2.63 1.79
N PRO A 347 36.20 -2.73 0.85
CA PRO A 347 35.89 -2.98 -0.55
C PRO A 347 35.17 -4.31 -0.72
N GLY A 348 34.17 -4.34 -1.61
CA GLY A 348 33.41 -5.55 -1.85
C GLY A 348 32.23 -5.33 -2.78
N ARG A 349 31.23 -6.17 -2.61
CA ARG A 349 29.95 -6.08 -3.33
C ARG A 349 28.81 -6.26 -2.34
N VAL A 350 27.79 -5.43 -2.44
CA VAL A 350 26.56 -5.57 -1.63
C VAL A 350 25.92 -6.91 -1.98
N ALA A 351 25.92 -7.85 -1.04
CA ALA A 351 25.43 -9.21 -1.27
C ALA A 351 23.95 -9.37 -0.90
N ARG A 352 23.48 -8.61 0.10
CA ARG A 352 22.10 -8.65 0.60
C ARG A 352 21.76 -7.34 1.30
N GLN A 353 20.46 -7.11 1.51
CA GLN A 353 19.94 -6.09 2.42
C GLN A 353 19.03 -6.75 3.46
N ASP A 354 19.10 -6.34 4.71
CA ASP A 354 18.05 -6.58 5.70
C ASP A 354 17.04 -5.44 5.60
N VAL A 355 16.09 -5.60 4.70
CA VAL A 355 15.09 -4.56 4.38
C VAL A 355 14.22 -4.22 5.59
N LYS A 356 13.91 -5.22 6.43
CA LYS A 356 13.17 -5.01 7.67
C LYS A 356 13.95 -4.14 8.65
N ALA A 357 15.27 -4.36 8.77
CA ALA A 357 16.13 -3.54 9.61
C ALA A 357 16.22 -2.10 9.09
N LEU A 358 16.31 -1.90 7.76
CA LEU A 358 16.26 -0.56 7.15
C LEU A 358 14.94 0.16 7.41
N GLY A 359 13.80 -0.54 7.24
CA GLY A 359 12.48 0.01 7.56
C GLY A 359 12.34 0.39 9.04
N MET A 360 12.83 -0.47 9.94
CA MET A 360 12.85 -0.17 11.38
C MET A 360 13.76 1.00 11.72
N ALA A 361 14.89 1.18 11.03
CA ALA A 361 15.74 2.36 11.20
C ALA A 361 14.97 3.65 10.90
N VAL A 362 14.15 3.68 9.83
CA VAL A 362 13.28 4.82 9.51
C VAL A 362 12.27 5.09 10.63
N VAL A 363 11.60 4.04 11.15
CA VAL A 363 10.67 4.17 12.28
C VAL A 363 11.36 4.74 13.52
N GLU A 364 12.56 4.27 13.80
CA GLU A 364 13.35 4.70 14.95
C GLU A 364 13.93 6.11 14.82
N LEU A 365 14.14 6.60 13.60
CA LEU A 365 14.45 7.99 13.30
C LEU A 365 13.23 8.92 13.52
N GLY A 366 12.02 8.37 13.63
CA GLY A 366 10.77 9.13 13.77
C GLY A 366 9.99 9.27 12.46
N GLY A 367 10.40 8.61 11.37
CA GLY A 367 9.74 8.64 10.07
C GLY A 367 8.54 7.67 9.96
N GLY A 368 8.32 6.83 10.95
CA GLY A 368 7.18 5.90 11.03
C GLY A 368 6.60 5.84 12.43
N ARG A 369 5.44 5.15 12.58
CA ARG A 369 4.73 5.01 13.86
C ARG A 369 5.11 3.73 14.58
N ARG A 370 5.35 3.83 15.88
CA ARG A 370 5.44 2.68 16.81
C ARG A 370 4.06 2.31 17.35
N ARG A 371 3.18 3.31 17.51
CA ARG A 371 1.78 3.19 17.96
C ARG A 371 0.88 4.03 17.06
N ALA A 372 -0.39 3.65 16.91
CA ALA A 372 -1.37 4.25 16.02
C ALA A 372 -1.55 5.72 16.42
N GLY A 373 -1.20 6.58 16.74
CA GLY A 373 -1.38 8.01 17.10
C GLY A 373 -0.07 8.79 17.20
N ASP A 374 1.07 8.09 17.03
CA ASP A 374 2.36 8.76 17.09
C ASP A 374 2.48 9.80 15.97
N ALA A 375 3.00 10.98 16.31
CA ALA A 375 3.42 11.97 15.31
C ALA A 375 4.68 11.46 14.59
N ILE A 376 4.77 11.73 13.29
CA ILE A 376 5.93 11.37 12.48
C ILE A 376 6.63 12.62 11.96
N ASP A 377 7.95 12.54 11.83
CA ASP A 377 8.76 13.56 11.17
C ASP A 377 8.95 13.19 9.70
N HIS A 378 8.31 13.91 8.81
CA HIS A 378 8.37 13.62 7.36
C HIS A 378 9.75 13.90 6.74
N ARG A 379 10.66 14.56 7.45
CA ARG A 379 11.99 14.93 6.96
C ARG A 379 13.02 13.82 7.08
N VAL A 380 12.78 12.89 8.03
CA VAL A 380 13.76 11.85 8.37
C VAL A 380 13.58 10.59 7.50
N GLY A 381 14.66 9.82 7.37
CA GLY A 381 14.67 8.59 6.60
C GLY A 381 16.05 8.25 6.05
N LEU A 382 16.07 7.48 4.99
CA LEU A 382 17.27 7.04 4.27
C LEU A 382 17.15 7.41 2.80
N ASP A 383 18.26 7.80 2.17
CA ASP A 383 18.40 7.83 0.70
C ASP A 383 19.74 7.25 0.27
N ALA A 384 20.02 7.25 -1.02
CA ALA A 384 21.22 6.69 -1.62
C ALA A 384 21.51 5.25 -1.12
N ILE A 385 20.46 4.45 -0.89
CA ILE A 385 20.57 3.07 -0.42
C ILE A 385 21.23 2.24 -1.54
N ALA A 386 22.40 1.65 -1.24
CA ALA A 386 23.18 0.90 -2.20
C ALA A 386 22.45 -0.38 -2.63
N ALA A 387 22.36 -0.59 -3.95
CA ALA A 387 21.66 -1.73 -4.52
C ALA A 387 22.44 -3.05 -4.31
N ILE A 388 21.72 -4.18 -4.21
CA ILE A 388 22.33 -5.51 -4.23
C ILE A 388 23.10 -5.67 -5.55
N GLY A 389 24.33 -6.13 -5.45
CA GLY A 389 25.23 -6.28 -6.58
C GLY A 389 26.12 -5.06 -6.86
N GLN A 390 25.89 -3.92 -6.23
CA GLN A 390 26.74 -2.73 -6.35
C GLN A 390 28.14 -3.00 -5.79
N THR A 391 29.16 -2.63 -6.56
CA THR A 391 30.57 -2.65 -6.09
C THR A 391 30.80 -1.44 -5.20
N VAL A 392 31.42 -1.65 -4.06
CA VAL A 392 31.70 -0.62 -3.04
C VAL A 392 33.15 -0.64 -2.61
N ASP A 393 33.64 0.53 -2.18
CA ASP A 393 34.91 0.73 -1.51
C ASP A 393 34.72 1.57 -0.23
N ARG A 394 35.81 1.87 0.48
CA ARG A 394 35.73 2.63 1.75
C ARG A 394 35.18 4.06 1.63
N HIS A 395 35.03 4.57 0.43
CA HIS A 395 34.47 5.90 0.15
C HIS A 395 33.05 5.84 -0.38
N THR A 396 32.54 4.63 -0.63
CA THR A 396 31.22 4.43 -1.19
C THR A 396 30.15 4.52 -0.09
N THR A 397 29.16 5.38 -0.30
CA THR A 397 27.96 5.48 0.56
C THR A 397 27.10 4.24 0.40
N LEU A 398 26.84 3.53 1.50
CA LEU A 398 25.88 2.42 1.57
C LEU A 398 24.45 2.92 1.73
N ALA A 399 24.27 3.99 2.50
CA ALA A 399 23.03 4.74 2.63
C ALA A 399 23.36 6.11 3.26
N ARG A 400 22.46 7.07 3.05
CA ARG A 400 22.54 8.38 3.69
C ARG A 400 21.37 8.52 4.67
N ILE A 401 21.68 8.85 5.92
CA ILE A 401 20.73 9.04 7.00
C ILE A 401 20.31 10.50 7.05
N HIS A 402 19.00 10.76 7.07
CA HIS A 402 18.40 12.03 7.37
C HIS A 402 17.80 11.98 8.78
N ALA A 403 18.31 12.76 9.72
CA ALA A 403 17.94 12.69 11.13
C ALA A 403 17.63 14.06 11.75
N ALA A 404 16.83 14.06 12.81
CA ALA A 404 16.53 15.26 13.57
C ALA A 404 17.70 15.76 14.43
N SER A 405 18.64 14.86 14.79
CA SER A 405 19.84 15.20 15.57
C SER A 405 21.02 14.32 15.20
N GLN A 406 22.25 14.79 15.50
CA GLN A 406 23.47 14.00 15.31
C GLN A 406 23.44 12.70 16.14
N ALA A 407 22.96 12.78 17.37
CA ALA A 407 22.83 11.60 18.23
C ALA A 407 21.87 10.54 17.66
N ASP A 408 20.82 10.94 16.92
CA ASP A 408 19.93 9.99 16.24
C ASP A 408 20.63 9.35 15.05
N ALA A 409 21.35 10.13 14.25
CA ALA A 409 22.13 9.62 13.12
C ALA A 409 23.19 8.60 13.57
N ASP A 410 23.99 8.94 14.59
CA ASP A 410 25.07 8.08 15.10
C ASP A 410 24.53 6.75 15.65
N ARG A 411 23.42 6.79 16.38
CA ARG A 411 22.76 5.57 16.90
C ARG A 411 22.29 4.62 15.83
N ARG A 412 21.98 5.11 14.62
CA ARG A 412 21.43 4.28 13.53
C ARG A 412 22.48 3.91 12.49
N ALA A 413 23.61 4.64 12.42
CA ALA A 413 24.65 4.39 11.42
C ALA A 413 25.18 2.96 11.45
N ALA A 414 25.44 2.39 12.65
CA ALA A 414 25.90 1.01 12.78
C ALA A 414 24.85 0.03 12.24
N ARG A 415 23.57 0.18 12.65
CA ARG A 415 22.48 -0.69 12.21
C ARG A 415 22.23 -0.62 10.71
N VAL A 416 22.29 0.57 10.11
CA VAL A 416 22.12 0.76 8.66
C VAL A 416 23.29 0.12 7.91
N ARG A 417 24.49 0.15 8.47
CA ARG A 417 25.66 -0.50 7.85
C ARG A 417 25.58 -2.03 7.90
N GLU A 418 25.03 -2.58 8.97
CA GLU A 418 24.86 -4.03 9.16
C GLU A 418 23.71 -4.60 8.31
N ALA A 419 22.74 -3.77 7.98
CA ALA A 419 21.55 -4.13 7.19
C ALA A 419 21.87 -4.16 5.68
#